data_f6872f41dbc4a4d00e3994799e18b962
#
_entry.id   f6872f41dbc4a4d00e3994799e18b962
#
_cell.length_a   1.000
_cell.length_b   1.000
_cell.length_c   1.000
_cell.angle_alpha   90.00
_cell.angle_beta   90.00
_cell.angle_gamma   90.00
#
_symmetry.space_group_name_H-M   'P 1'
#
loop_
_entity.id
_entity.type
_entity.pdbx_description
1 polymer ?
#
loop_
_entity_poly.entity_id
_entity_poly.type
_entity_poly.pdbx_seq_one_letter_code
_entity_poly.pdbx_strand_id
1 'polypeptide(L)'
;MSVYRPKRSGETSKNYVCEFVYQGKRFQESTGATSKTVAKEYEKRRKAEMERAAAGMPTEQKSMRIRTVAEVTKAYLNGYRLAHRPSSVDFATLRLGVVDRLLGSTVLSDLTEERMRDYVRQRQATSASGRTINMELGELSRAIGRTWRELWPRVKKLEERKDGGRAISPDEQSRLLDATATLRSAVVRTAIPLLMLTGLRSGEALSLRWKQVNMFDRHITVGRAKTSSGTGRVIPINDDLASLLASHRAWFVERFGEPQQDQCLFPFGSPQPTSPDRPVTDISSGWDLVRAAAGVSCRLHDLRHTFCTRLAEAGVPESTMLALMGHMSRAMLERYSHIRMAAKREAVAAITLRPSIANSEVVPVKVPVVAPPDLIQ
;
A
#
# COMPACT_ATOMS: atom_id res chain seq x y z
N MET A 1 36.41 25.98 -38.44
CA MET A 1 34.98 26.12 -38.09
C MET A 1 34.64 24.96 -37.17
N SER A 2 34.13 25.23 -36.00
CA SER A 2 33.86 24.19 -34.99
C SER A 2 32.57 23.38 -35.25
N VAL A 3 31.67 23.88 -36.10
CA VAL A 3 30.40 23.21 -36.40
C VAL A 3 30.13 23.29 -37.90
N TYR A 4 29.99 22.11 -38.55
CA TYR A 4 29.82 22.01 -40.01
C TYR A 4 28.96 20.76 -40.36
N ARG A 5 28.49 20.72 -41.62
CA ARG A 5 27.83 19.54 -42.18
C ARG A 5 28.86 18.77 -43.04
N PRO A 6 29.20 17.53 -42.69
CA PRO A 6 30.15 16.76 -43.49
C PRO A 6 29.50 16.31 -44.79
N LYS A 7 30.33 16.29 -45.85
CA LYS A 7 29.97 15.67 -47.13
C LYS A 7 30.40 14.20 -47.12
N ARG A 8 29.48 13.29 -47.36
CA ARG A 8 29.77 11.87 -47.55
C ARG A 8 29.24 11.46 -48.92
N SER A 9 30.08 10.85 -49.73
CA SER A 9 29.72 10.37 -51.09
C SER A 9 29.02 11.42 -51.98
N GLY A 10 29.43 12.68 -51.88
CA GLY A 10 28.86 13.77 -52.67
C GLY A 10 27.64 14.47 -52.05
N GLU A 11 26.97 13.87 -51.08
CA GLU A 11 25.82 14.46 -50.40
C GLU A 11 26.21 15.12 -49.07
N THR A 12 25.56 16.25 -48.78
CA THR A 12 25.75 16.98 -47.51
C THR A 12 24.86 16.34 -46.43
N SER A 13 25.45 15.92 -45.33
CA SER A 13 24.72 15.33 -44.19
C SER A 13 23.59 16.26 -43.69
N LYS A 14 22.44 15.66 -43.31
CA LYS A 14 21.33 16.40 -42.69
C LYS A 14 21.73 17.00 -41.34
N ASN A 15 22.61 16.31 -40.60
CA ASN A 15 23.00 16.69 -39.25
C ASN A 15 24.36 17.42 -39.26
N TYR A 16 24.48 18.37 -38.33
CA TYR A 16 25.73 19.03 -38.04
C TYR A 16 26.66 18.15 -37.20
N VAL A 17 27.96 18.30 -37.43
CA VAL A 17 29.05 17.73 -36.65
C VAL A 17 29.77 18.88 -35.95
N CYS A 18 30.07 18.71 -34.66
CA CYS A 18 30.97 19.61 -33.94
C CYS A 18 32.36 19.02 -33.87
N GLU A 19 33.36 19.88 -33.98
CA GLU A 19 34.77 19.53 -33.90
C GLU A 19 35.49 20.55 -33.04
N PHE A 20 36.16 20.07 -31.99
CA PHE A 20 36.94 20.93 -31.10
C PHE A 20 38.13 20.18 -30.49
N VAL A 21 39.10 20.92 -29.98
CA VAL A 21 40.24 20.38 -29.25
C VAL A 21 40.07 20.65 -27.78
N TYR A 22 40.28 19.62 -26.95
CA TYR A 22 40.27 19.72 -25.49
C TYR A 22 41.46 18.94 -24.91
N GLN A 23 42.28 19.59 -24.09
CA GLN A 23 43.50 19.02 -23.51
C GLN A 23 44.40 18.32 -24.55
N GLY A 24 44.61 18.97 -25.71
CA GLY A 24 45.45 18.48 -26.80
C GLY A 24 44.84 17.36 -27.65
N LYS A 25 43.64 16.84 -27.29
CA LYS A 25 42.94 15.82 -28.08
C LYS A 25 41.84 16.44 -28.93
N ARG A 26 41.73 15.99 -30.18
CA ARG A 26 40.70 16.39 -31.12
C ARG A 26 39.46 15.54 -30.96
N PHE A 27 38.32 16.16 -30.77
CA PHE A 27 37.02 15.52 -30.67
C PHE A 27 36.16 15.91 -31.86
N GLN A 28 35.54 14.92 -32.47
CA GLN A 28 34.61 15.08 -33.56
C GLN A 28 33.37 14.26 -33.30
N GLU A 29 32.24 14.91 -33.03
CA GLU A 29 30.99 14.26 -32.65
C GLU A 29 29.82 14.77 -33.49
N SER A 30 28.91 13.87 -33.87
CA SER A 30 27.64 14.27 -34.49
C SER A 30 26.73 14.91 -33.43
N THR A 31 26.23 16.10 -33.71
CA THR A 31 25.35 16.83 -32.79
C THR A 31 23.90 16.33 -32.86
N GLY A 32 23.53 15.53 -33.87
CA GLY A 32 22.15 15.15 -34.14
C GLY A 32 21.24 16.32 -34.57
N ALA A 33 21.76 17.54 -34.58
CA ALA A 33 21.01 18.75 -34.87
C ALA A 33 20.99 19.09 -36.35
N THR A 34 19.84 19.51 -36.85
CA THR A 34 19.67 20.02 -38.23
C THR A 34 19.83 21.54 -38.31
N SER A 35 19.86 22.25 -37.16
CA SER A 35 20.09 23.67 -37.02
C SER A 35 21.52 23.96 -36.55
N LYS A 36 22.19 24.92 -37.17
CA LYS A 36 23.55 25.36 -36.81
C LYS A 36 23.60 25.97 -35.41
N THR A 37 22.57 26.69 -35.01
CA THR A 37 22.48 27.32 -33.70
C THR A 37 22.42 26.26 -32.60
N VAL A 38 21.57 25.22 -32.74
CA VAL A 38 21.46 24.09 -31.82
C VAL A 38 22.77 23.30 -31.78
N ALA A 39 23.44 23.12 -32.89
CA ALA A 39 24.71 22.41 -32.95
C ALA A 39 25.86 23.19 -32.24
N LYS A 40 25.86 24.52 -32.28
CA LYS A 40 26.79 25.34 -31.49
C LYS A 40 26.50 25.26 -29.98
N GLU A 41 25.26 25.24 -29.60
CA GLU A 41 24.87 25.07 -28.20
C GLU A 41 25.29 23.69 -27.66
N TYR A 42 25.16 22.65 -28.50
CA TYR A 42 25.69 21.31 -28.20
C TYR A 42 27.20 21.35 -27.94
N GLU A 43 28.00 21.97 -28.84
CA GLU A 43 29.46 22.09 -28.68
C GLU A 43 29.80 22.76 -27.33
N LYS A 44 29.14 23.87 -27.02
CA LYS A 44 29.36 24.62 -25.75
C LYS A 44 29.08 23.76 -24.53
N ARG A 45 27.95 23.05 -24.53
CA ARG A 45 27.58 22.14 -23.47
C ARG A 45 28.56 20.98 -23.28
N ARG A 46 29.03 20.42 -24.42
CA ARG A 46 29.98 19.31 -24.43
C ARG A 46 31.35 19.71 -23.88
N LYS A 47 31.84 20.90 -24.21
CA LYS A 47 33.05 21.45 -23.59
C LYS A 47 32.91 21.64 -22.09
N ALA A 48 31.81 22.25 -21.61
CA ALA A 48 31.57 22.44 -20.20
C ALA A 48 31.43 21.12 -19.45
N GLU A 49 30.89 20.09 -20.06
CA GLU A 49 30.80 18.75 -19.50
C GLU A 49 32.18 18.11 -19.31
N MET A 50 33.03 18.26 -20.30
CA MET A 50 34.44 17.77 -20.25
C MET A 50 35.24 18.50 -19.17
N GLU A 51 35.05 19.82 -19.03
CA GLU A 51 35.68 20.62 -17.99
C GLU A 51 35.24 20.16 -16.59
N ARG A 52 33.93 19.89 -16.40
CA ARG A 52 33.41 19.32 -15.14
C ARG A 52 33.98 17.95 -14.87
N ALA A 53 34.07 17.06 -15.88
CA ALA A 53 34.65 15.73 -15.73
C ALA A 53 36.13 15.82 -15.31
N ALA A 54 36.89 16.72 -15.94
CA ALA A 54 38.28 16.96 -15.58
C ALA A 54 38.47 17.53 -14.19
N ALA A 55 37.49 18.29 -13.69
CA ALA A 55 37.43 18.80 -12.31
C ALA A 55 36.91 17.75 -11.28
N GLY A 56 36.69 16.50 -11.66
CA GLY A 56 36.15 15.46 -10.79
C GLY A 56 34.70 15.68 -10.37
N MET A 57 33.98 16.59 -11.02
CA MET A 57 32.56 16.80 -10.74
C MET A 57 31.70 15.75 -11.49
N PRO A 58 30.61 15.28 -10.87
CA PRO A 58 29.73 14.32 -11.52
C PRO A 58 29.21 14.87 -12.85
N THR A 59 29.54 14.20 -13.94
CA THR A 59 29.01 14.50 -15.27
C THR A 59 27.74 13.68 -15.47
N GLU A 60 26.63 14.35 -15.79
CA GLU A 60 25.47 13.65 -16.29
C GLU A 60 25.83 13.06 -17.67
N GLN A 61 26.04 11.76 -17.77
CA GLN A 61 26.06 11.05 -19.05
C GLN A 61 24.67 11.10 -19.67
N LYS A 62 24.29 12.25 -20.20
CA LYS A 62 23.12 12.34 -21.05
C LYS A 62 23.59 11.91 -22.46
N SER A 63 23.32 10.65 -22.79
CA SER A 63 23.16 10.34 -24.19
C SER A 63 22.08 11.28 -24.73
N MET A 64 22.41 12.23 -25.56
CA MET A 64 21.47 13.13 -26.27
C MET A 64 20.66 12.34 -27.33
N ARG A 65 20.44 11.07 -27.08
CA ARG A 65 19.63 10.21 -27.93
C ARG A 65 18.17 10.63 -27.76
N ILE A 66 17.53 10.93 -28.85
CA ILE A 66 16.09 11.13 -28.91
C ILE A 66 15.47 9.86 -28.30
N ARG A 67 14.78 10.01 -27.18
CA ARG A 67 14.18 8.89 -26.47
C ARG A 67 12.67 8.93 -26.64
N THR A 68 12.11 7.77 -26.91
CA THR A 68 10.67 7.56 -26.88
C THR A 68 10.19 7.28 -25.45
N VAL A 69 8.90 7.42 -25.20
CA VAL A 69 8.27 7.05 -23.92
C VAL A 69 8.57 5.59 -23.60
N ALA A 70 8.43 4.66 -24.56
CA ALA A 70 8.69 3.23 -24.32
C ALA A 70 10.16 2.93 -23.93
N GLU A 71 11.13 3.65 -24.49
CA GLU A 71 12.54 3.49 -24.11
C GLU A 71 12.78 3.94 -22.67
N VAL A 72 12.14 5.03 -22.25
CA VAL A 72 12.30 5.57 -20.90
C VAL A 72 11.60 4.71 -19.87
N THR A 73 10.38 4.27 -20.14
CA THR A 73 9.63 3.39 -19.24
C THR A 73 10.32 2.04 -19.06
N LYS A 74 10.87 1.46 -20.14
CA LYS A 74 11.68 0.24 -20.09
C LYS A 74 12.94 0.41 -19.23
N ALA A 75 13.68 1.50 -19.44
CA ALA A 75 14.90 1.78 -18.65
C ALA A 75 14.57 1.98 -17.17
N TYR A 76 13.48 2.71 -16.87
CA TYR A 76 12.98 2.89 -15.52
C TYR A 76 12.60 1.55 -14.84
N LEU A 77 11.82 0.70 -15.49
CA LEU A 77 11.41 -0.59 -14.96
C LEU A 77 12.60 -1.52 -14.68
N ASN A 78 13.63 -1.48 -15.53
CA ASN A 78 14.84 -2.27 -15.32
C ASN A 78 15.57 -1.84 -14.03
N GLY A 79 15.73 -0.54 -13.80
CA GLY A 79 16.30 -0.02 -12.55
C GLY A 79 15.38 -0.26 -11.34
N TYR A 80 14.06 -0.09 -11.52
CA TYR A 80 13.07 -0.23 -10.46
C TYR A 80 13.03 -1.66 -9.89
N ARG A 81 13.20 -2.69 -10.73
CA ARG A 81 13.27 -4.10 -10.34
C ARG A 81 14.40 -4.42 -9.37
N LEU A 82 15.51 -3.70 -9.45
CA LEU A 82 16.67 -3.93 -8.58
C LEU A 82 16.44 -3.46 -7.13
N ALA A 83 15.58 -2.47 -6.94
CA ALA A 83 15.42 -1.80 -5.65
C ALA A 83 14.06 -2.02 -4.98
N HIS A 84 13.09 -2.63 -5.67
CA HIS A 84 11.72 -2.68 -5.21
C HIS A 84 11.16 -4.12 -5.14
N ARG A 85 10.14 -4.29 -4.29
CA ARG A 85 9.44 -5.58 -4.12
C ARG A 85 8.71 -5.98 -5.41
N PRO A 86 8.61 -7.29 -5.72
CA PRO A 86 7.93 -7.78 -6.93
C PRO A 86 6.54 -7.17 -7.16
N SER A 87 5.69 -7.11 -6.13
CA SER A 87 4.35 -6.53 -6.25
C SER A 87 4.34 -5.04 -6.63
N SER A 88 5.36 -4.28 -6.24
CA SER A 88 5.51 -2.87 -6.65
C SER A 88 5.98 -2.77 -8.10
N VAL A 89 6.83 -3.70 -8.52
CA VAL A 89 7.29 -3.81 -9.90
C VAL A 89 6.13 -4.18 -10.82
N ASP A 90 5.31 -5.17 -10.42
CA ASP A 90 4.13 -5.59 -11.17
C ASP A 90 3.12 -4.43 -11.32
N PHE A 91 2.90 -3.68 -10.24
CA PHE A 91 2.06 -2.50 -10.26
C PHE A 91 2.57 -1.45 -11.26
N ALA A 92 3.86 -1.10 -11.21
CA ALA A 92 4.47 -0.14 -12.12
C ALA A 92 4.44 -0.65 -13.58
N THR A 93 4.75 -1.93 -13.79
CA THR A 93 4.72 -2.57 -15.11
C THR A 93 3.33 -2.53 -15.72
N LEU A 94 2.29 -2.86 -14.95
CA LEU A 94 0.91 -2.81 -15.43
C LEU A 94 0.50 -1.39 -15.85
N ARG A 95 0.83 -0.38 -15.02
CA ARG A 95 0.46 1.01 -15.29
C ARG A 95 1.21 1.58 -16.49
N LEU A 96 2.52 1.37 -16.54
CA LEU A 96 3.34 1.82 -17.67
C LEU A 96 3.02 1.06 -18.96
N GLY A 97 2.63 -0.21 -18.89
CA GLY A 97 2.18 -0.96 -20.07
C GLY A 97 0.94 -0.37 -20.73
N VAL A 98 0.04 0.28 -19.97
CA VAL A 98 -1.08 1.04 -20.55
C VAL A 98 -0.58 2.32 -21.21
N VAL A 99 0.33 3.05 -20.56
CA VAL A 99 0.94 4.27 -21.11
C VAL A 99 1.69 3.95 -22.41
N ASP A 100 2.48 2.89 -22.43
CA ASP A 100 3.28 2.49 -23.59
C ASP A 100 2.43 2.11 -24.81
N ARG A 101 1.27 1.53 -24.60
CA ARG A 101 0.32 1.22 -25.71
C ARG A 101 -0.19 2.48 -26.42
N LEU A 102 -0.38 3.57 -25.68
CA LEU A 102 -0.96 4.82 -26.22
C LEU A 102 0.08 5.88 -26.57
N LEU A 103 1.19 5.91 -25.85
CA LEU A 103 2.22 6.94 -25.96
C LEU A 103 3.62 6.40 -26.25
N GLY A 104 3.82 5.08 -26.31
CA GLY A 104 5.14 4.45 -26.35
C GLY A 104 6.02 4.92 -27.51
N SER A 105 5.45 5.15 -28.69
CA SER A 105 6.15 5.66 -29.87
C SER A 105 6.40 7.19 -29.83
N THR A 106 5.78 7.91 -28.90
CA THR A 106 5.91 9.34 -28.78
C THR A 106 7.33 9.69 -28.28
N VAL A 107 7.98 10.62 -28.97
CA VAL A 107 9.25 11.18 -28.53
C VAL A 107 9.01 12.09 -27.32
N LEU A 108 9.92 12.09 -26.34
CA LEU A 108 9.74 12.90 -25.14
C LEU A 108 9.58 14.39 -25.41
N SER A 109 10.23 14.92 -26.46
CA SER A 109 10.07 16.33 -26.88
C SER A 109 8.65 16.65 -27.36
N ASP A 110 7.93 15.64 -27.87
CA ASP A 110 6.60 15.79 -28.45
C ASP A 110 5.50 15.46 -27.43
N LEU A 111 5.90 15.21 -26.18
CA LEU A 111 4.99 14.96 -25.08
C LEU A 111 4.43 16.29 -24.55
N THR A 112 3.57 16.92 -25.34
CA THR A 112 2.94 18.20 -25.04
C THR A 112 1.74 18.07 -24.10
N GLU A 113 1.26 19.20 -23.56
CA GLU A 113 0.03 19.24 -22.76
C GLU A 113 -1.18 18.68 -23.51
N GLU A 114 -1.30 19.02 -24.78
CA GLU A 114 -2.40 18.54 -25.63
C GLU A 114 -2.34 17.02 -25.78
N ARG A 115 -1.16 16.46 -26.04
CA ARG A 115 -0.97 15.01 -26.15
C ARG A 115 -1.35 14.28 -24.86
N MET A 116 -1.10 14.88 -23.72
CA MET A 116 -1.47 14.30 -22.43
C MET A 116 -2.96 14.45 -22.15
N ARG A 117 -3.58 15.55 -22.55
CA ARG A 117 -5.05 15.68 -22.49
C ARG A 117 -5.73 14.65 -23.39
N ASP A 118 -5.17 14.36 -24.55
CA ASP A 118 -5.65 13.30 -25.44
C ASP A 118 -5.55 11.93 -24.76
N TYR A 119 -4.42 11.64 -24.12
CA TYR A 119 -4.26 10.42 -23.34
C TYR A 119 -5.37 10.30 -22.28
N VAL A 120 -5.61 11.34 -21.51
CA VAL A 120 -6.66 11.36 -20.48
C VAL A 120 -8.04 11.11 -21.10
N ARG A 121 -8.37 11.79 -22.21
CA ARG A 121 -9.65 11.58 -22.92
C ARG A 121 -9.83 10.14 -23.38
N GLN A 122 -8.80 9.55 -23.98
CA GLN A 122 -8.83 8.15 -24.42
C GLN A 122 -9.03 7.19 -23.24
N ARG A 123 -8.36 7.45 -22.11
CA ARG A 123 -8.51 6.62 -20.92
C ARG A 123 -9.90 6.75 -20.28
N GLN A 124 -10.48 7.95 -20.27
CA GLN A 124 -11.85 8.17 -19.81
C GLN A 124 -12.86 7.46 -20.72
N ALA A 125 -12.65 7.48 -22.03
CA ALA A 125 -13.48 6.75 -23.00
C ALA A 125 -13.49 5.24 -22.76
N THR A 126 -12.42 4.69 -22.18
CA THR A 126 -12.35 3.27 -21.74
C THR A 126 -12.86 3.06 -20.31
N SER A 127 -13.63 3.99 -19.75
CA SER A 127 -14.20 3.94 -18.39
C SER A 127 -13.17 3.82 -17.27
N ALA A 128 -11.92 4.22 -17.51
CA ALA A 128 -10.91 4.25 -16.45
C ALA A 128 -11.23 5.36 -15.44
N SER A 129 -11.17 5.02 -14.14
CA SER A 129 -11.40 6.01 -13.08
C SER A 129 -10.31 7.08 -13.04
N GLY A 130 -10.63 8.28 -12.56
CA GLY A 130 -9.66 9.36 -12.37
C GLY A 130 -8.45 8.92 -11.53
N ARG A 131 -8.68 8.10 -10.49
CA ARG A 131 -7.61 7.50 -9.68
C ARG A 131 -6.68 6.60 -10.50
N THR A 132 -7.23 5.77 -11.38
CA THR A 132 -6.42 4.88 -12.25
C THR A 132 -5.54 5.70 -13.18
N ILE A 133 -6.11 6.71 -13.82
CA ILE A 133 -5.38 7.61 -14.73
C ILE A 133 -4.29 8.39 -13.98
N ASN A 134 -4.60 8.92 -12.79
CA ASN A 134 -3.62 9.60 -11.95
C ASN A 134 -2.45 8.69 -11.55
N MET A 135 -2.70 7.40 -11.28
CA MET A 135 -1.64 6.43 -11.01
C MET A 135 -0.77 6.15 -12.25
N GLU A 136 -1.37 6.02 -13.44
CA GLU A 136 -0.65 5.86 -14.70
C GLU A 136 0.27 7.06 -14.97
N LEU A 137 -0.25 8.28 -14.84
CA LEU A 137 0.51 9.52 -14.99
C LEU A 137 1.59 9.67 -13.91
N GLY A 138 1.31 9.23 -12.68
CA GLY A 138 2.28 9.22 -11.60
C GLY A 138 3.46 8.28 -11.87
N GLU A 139 3.24 7.11 -12.46
CA GLU A 139 4.32 6.20 -12.86
C GLU A 139 5.11 6.77 -14.05
N LEU A 140 4.44 7.34 -15.05
CA LEU A 140 5.10 8.02 -16.17
C LEU A 140 5.98 9.16 -15.67
N SER A 141 5.49 9.98 -14.74
CA SER A 141 6.25 11.07 -14.12
C SER A 141 7.54 10.57 -13.44
N ARG A 142 7.46 9.44 -12.73
CA ARG A 142 8.63 8.82 -12.10
C ARG A 142 9.63 8.30 -13.13
N ALA A 143 9.13 7.70 -14.20
CA ALA A 143 9.97 7.17 -15.26
C ALA A 143 10.74 8.27 -16.01
N ILE A 144 10.09 9.40 -16.31
CA ILE A 144 10.71 10.55 -17.00
C ILE A 144 11.64 11.33 -16.04
N GLY A 145 11.31 11.38 -14.74
CA GLY A 145 12.14 12.04 -13.74
C GLY A 145 12.15 13.57 -13.84
N ARG A 146 13.35 14.20 -13.70
CA ARG A 146 13.47 15.67 -13.66
C ARG A 146 12.94 16.35 -14.92
N THR A 147 13.14 15.73 -16.05
CA THR A 147 12.70 16.25 -17.36
C THR A 147 11.18 16.38 -17.42
N TRP A 148 10.44 15.61 -16.60
CA TRP A 148 8.99 15.76 -16.48
C TRP A 148 8.54 17.17 -16.09
N ARG A 149 9.25 17.85 -15.19
CA ARG A 149 8.91 19.22 -14.77
C ARG A 149 9.11 20.25 -15.88
N GLU A 150 10.04 19.98 -16.76
CA GLU A 150 10.36 20.84 -17.90
C GLU A 150 9.41 20.62 -19.07
N LEU A 151 9.07 19.37 -19.34
CA LEU A 151 8.21 18.94 -20.44
C LEU A 151 6.72 18.93 -20.03
N TRP A 152 6.47 18.76 -18.74
CA TRP A 152 5.13 18.54 -18.23
C TRP A 152 4.46 19.84 -17.88
N PRO A 153 3.48 20.17 -18.64
CA PRO A 153 2.60 21.25 -18.28
C PRO A 153 1.52 20.68 -17.37
N ARG A 154 1.09 21.41 -16.55
CA ARG A 154 -0.07 21.64 -15.72
C ARG A 154 -1.34 20.78 -15.95
N VAL A 155 -1.23 19.50 -16.31
CA VAL A 155 -2.38 18.61 -16.26
C VAL A 155 -2.77 18.44 -14.80
N LYS A 156 -3.88 19.06 -14.44
CA LYS A 156 -4.43 18.92 -13.10
C LYS A 156 -4.73 17.44 -12.84
N LYS A 157 -4.40 16.99 -11.63
CA LYS A 157 -4.89 15.70 -11.14
C LYS A 157 -6.40 15.62 -11.34
N LEU A 158 -6.86 14.51 -11.90
CA LEU A 158 -8.27 14.22 -12.03
C LEU A 158 -8.86 13.99 -10.64
N GLU A 159 -10.13 14.34 -10.50
CA GLU A 159 -10.86 14.09 -9.26
C GLU A 159 -10.93 12.58 -8.99
N GLU A 160 -10.60 12.21 -7.77
CA GLU A 160 -10.66 10.83 -7.30
C GLU A 160 -11.89 10.68 -6.41
N ARG A 161 -12.72 9.67 -6.69
CA ARG A 161 -13.79 9.32 -5.75
C ARG A 161 -13.16 8.95 -4.42
N LYS A 162 -13.50 9.67 -3.38
CA LYS A 162 -13.11 9.40 -2.00
C LYS A 162 -13.99 8.28 -1.43
N ASP A 163 -13.87 7.07 -1.97
CA ASP A 163 -14.51 5.92 -1.35
C ASP A 163 -13.72 5.52 -0.10
N GLY A 164 -14.16 6.02 1.01
CA GLY A 164 -13.52 5.86 2.30
C GLY A 164 -13.72 4.51 2.96
N GLY A 165 -14.51 3.62 2.38
CA GLY A 165 -15.01 2.44 3.07
C GLY A 165 -16.09 2.78 4.10
N ARG A 166 -16.81 1.78 4.55
CA ARG A 166 -17.83 1.91 5.57
C ARG A 166 -17.68 0.84 6.64
N ALA A 167 -18.23 1.08 7.82
CA ALA A 167 -18.48 0.02 8.78
C ALA A 167 -19.73 -0.77 8.36
N ILE A 168 -19.69 -2.06 8.63
CA ILE A 168 -20.78 -2.99 8.40
C ILE A 168 -21.67 -2.99 9.64
N SER A 169 -22.99 -2.91 9.45
CA SER A 169 -23.94 -2.97 10.56
C SER A 169 -23.94 -4.34 11.24
N PRO A 170 -24.43 -4.46 12.49
CA PRO A 170 -24.55 -5.76 13.17
C PRO A 170 -25.39 -6.78 12.39
N ASP A 171 -26.50 -6.34 11.79
CA ASP A 171 -27.36 -7.17 10.95
C ASP A 171 -26.65 -7.65 9.68
N GLU A 172 -25.96 -6.75 8.98
CA GLU A 172 -25.15 -7.13 7.81
C GLU A 172 -24.04 -8.11 8.19
N GLN A 173 -23.41 -7.92 9.37
CA GLN A 173 -22.37 -8.82 9.87
C GLN A 173 -22.94 -10.23 10.13
N SER A 174 -24.12 -10.34 10.76
CA SER A 174 -24.79 -11.61 10.97
C SER A 174 -25.06 -12.32 9.66
N ARG A 175 -25.68 -11.64 8.69
CA ARG A 175 -25.97 -12.21 7.38
C ARG A 175 -24.70 -12.66 6.63
N LEU A 176 -23.60 -11.92 6.74
CA LEU A 176 -22.31 -12.31 6.17
C LEU A 176 -21.75 -13.57 6.85
N LEU A 177 -21.86 -13.69 8.19
CA LEU A 177 -21.40 -14.87 8.92
C LEU A 177 -22.24 -16.11 8.55
N ASP A 178 -23.55 -15.97 8.48
CA ASP A 178 -24.47 -17.04 8.09
C ASP A 178 -24.15 -17.53 6.65
N ALA A 179 -24.01 -16.60 5.72
CA ALA A 179 -23.60 -16.92 4.35
C ALA A 179 -22.20 -17.55 4.28
N THR A 180 -21.27 -17.13 5.13
CA THR A 180 -19.92 -17.69 5.20
C THR A 180 -19.96 -19.15 5.68
N ALA A 181 -20.81 -19.47 6.65
CA ALA A 181 -20.93 -20.82 7.21
C ALA A 181 -21.37 -21.87 6.17
N THR A 182 -22.12 -21.46 5.13
CA THR A 182 -22.62 -22.37 4.08
C THR A 182 -21.58 -22.70 3.00
N LEU A 183 -20.45 -22.00 2.95
CA LEU A 183 -19.44 -22.23 1.93
C LEU A 183 -18.74 -23.58 2.05
N ARG A 184 -18.41 -24.20 0.92
CA ARG A 184 -17.63 -25.45 0.90
C ARG A 184 -16.16 -25.23 1.30
N SER A 185 -15.59 -24.03 1.03
CA SER A 185 -14.18 -23.72 1.31
C SER A 185 -13.96 -23.46 2.81
N ALA A 186 -13.32 -24.38 3.52
CA ALA A 186 -12.95 -24.20 4.92
C ALA A 186 -12.02 -22.99 5.12
N VAL A 187 -11.13 -22.71 4.15
CA VAL A 187 -10.27 -21.54 4.15
C VAL A 187 -11.09 -20.26 4.21
N VAL A 188 -12.08 -20.10 3.34
CA VAL A 188 -12.90 -18.88 3.28
C VAL A 188 -13.81 -18.79 4.53
N ARG A 189 -14.38 -19.93 4.98
CA ARG A 189 -15.19 -19.99 6.22
C ARG A 189 -14.43 -19.48 7.45
N THR A 190 -13.13 -19.71 7.50
CA THR A 190 -12.32 -19.24 8.63
C THR A 190 -11.71 -17.86 8.39
N ALA A 191 -11.25 -17.56 7.17
CA ALA A 191 -10.56 -16.31 6.88
C ALA A 191 -11.46 -15.08 7.05
N ILE A 192 -12.74 -15.16 6.66
CA ILE A 192 -13.67 -14.03 6.78
C ILE A 192 -13.95 -13.66 8.23
N PRO A 193 -14.40 -14.58 9.11
CA PRO A 193 -14.58 -14.26 10.52
C PRO A 193 -13.27 -13.85 11.22
N LEU A 194 -12.15 -14.46 10.88
CA LEU A 194 -10.83 -14.05 11.41
C LEU A 194 -10.55 -12.58 11.08
N LEU A 195 -10.80 -12.14 9.83
CA LEU A 195 -10.64 -10.75 9.42
C LEU A 195 -11.55 -9.80 10.20
N MET A 196 -12.80 -10.23 10.49
CA MET A 196 -13.75 -9.46 11.29
C MET A 196 -13.30 -9.31 12.74
N LEU A 197 -12.75 -10.39 13.34
CA LEU A 197 -12.35 -10.44 14.75
C LEU A 197 -10.97 -9.84 15.04
N THR A 198 -10.13 -9.67 14.02
CA THR A 198 -8.74 -9.23 14.22
C THR A 198 -8.42 -7.89 13.54
N GLY A 199 -9.22 -7.47 12.57
CA GLY A 199 -8.94 -6.30 11.75
C GLY A 199 -7.65 -6.40 10.92
N LEU A 200 -7.09 -7.59 10.74
CA LEU A 200 -5.93 -7.82 9.88
C LEU A 200 -6.18 -7.37 8.44
N ARG A 201 -5.14 -6.96 7.73
CA ARG A 201 -5.25 -6.85 6.26
C ARG A 201 -5.36 -8.24 5.66
N SER A 202 -6.12 -8.40 4.57
CA SER A 202 -6.31 -9.70 3.93
C SER A 202 -4.97 -10.40 3.64
N GLY A 203 -3.98 -9.68 3.08
CA GLY A 203 -2.67 -10.26 2.82
C GLY A 203 -1.89 -10.65 4.09
N GLU A 204 -2.09 -9.96 5.21
CA GLU A 204 -1.50 -10.33 6.50
C GLU A 204 -2.15 -11.61 7.04
N ALA A 205 -3.47 -11.69 7.02
CA ALA A 205 -4.22 -12.85 7.47
C ALA A 205 -3.91 -14.09 6.63
N LEU A 206 -3.98 -13.96 5.30
CA LEU A 206 -3.78 -15.10 4.39
C LEU A 206 -2.34 -15.64 4.38
N SER A 207 -1.36 -14.82 4.80
CA SER A 207 0.04 -15.24 4.95
C SER A 207 0.40 -15.80 6.32
N LEU A 208 -0.55 -15.91 7.26
CA LEU A 208 -0.30 -16.47 8.58
C LEU A 208 0.19 -17.92 8.50
N ARG A 209 1.12 -18.25 9.39
CA ARG A 209 1.63 -19.60 9.62
C ARG A 209 1.23 -20.07 11.01
N TRP A 210 1.18 -21.40 11.22
CA TRP A 210 0.80 -21.97 12.50
C TRP A 210 1.69 -21.50 13.67
N LYS A 211 2.98 -21.30 13.46
CA LYS A 211 3.91 -20.75 14.49
C LYS A 211 3.55 -19.35 14.99
N GLN A 212 2.70 -18.63 14.26
CA GLN A 212 2.26 -17.28 14.61
C GLN A 212 0.99 -17.27 15.46
N VAL A 213 0.33 -18.42 15.60
CA VAL A 213 -0.90 -18.59 16.37
C VAL A 213 -0.56 -19.32 17.67
N ASN A 214 -0.46 -18.56 18.76
CA ASN A 214 -0.23 -19.13 20.08
C ASN A 214 -1.58 -19.28 20.81
N MET A 215 -2.10 -20.49 20.82
CA MET A 215 -3.38 -20.80 21.47
C MET A 215 -3.25 -20.86 23.00
N PHE A 216 -2.07 -21.13 23.54
CA PHE A 216 -1.81 -21.18 24.97
C PHE A 216 -1.85 -19.77 25.58
N ASP A 217 -1.05 -18.84 25.04
CA ASP A 217 -0.99 -17.45 25.49
C ASP A 217 -2.04 -16.56 24.79
N ARG A 218 -2.94 -17.14 24.02
CA ARG A 218 -4.07 -16.46 23.37
C ARG A 218 -3.66 -15.25 22.56
N HIS A 219 -2.74 -15.41 21.62
CA HIS A 219 -2.39 -14.32 20.71
C HIS A 219 -1.97 -14.79 19.32
N ILE A 220 -2.10 -13.88 18.34
CA ILE A 220 -1.56 -14.01 16.99
C ILE A 220 -0.44 -12.98 16.84
N THR A 221 0.76 -13.43 16.44
CA THR A 221 1.86 -12.53 16.09
C THR A 221 1.84 -12.28 14.59
N VAL A 222 1.62 -11.04 14.18
CA VAL A 222 1.60 -10.69 12.76
C VAL A 222 3.00 -10.72 12.18
N GLY A 223 3.20 -11.49 11.13
CA GLY A 223 4.48 -11.60 10.44
C GLY A 223 4.85 -10.32 9.68
N ARG A 224 5.61 -10.48 8.60
CA ARG A 224 6.05 -9.35 7.77
C ARG A 224 4.87 -8.59 7.16
N ALA A 225 4.63 -7.38 7.63
CA ALA A 225 3.58 -6.51 7.14
C ALA A 225 4.06 -5.57 6.02
N LYS A 226 3.13 -4.83 5.40
CA LYS A 226 3.43 -3.81 4.38
C LYS A 226 4.29 -2.67 4.95
N THR A 227 4.13 -2.36 6.24
CA THR A 227 4.87 -1.31 6.96
C THR A 227 5.64 -1.92 8.13
N SER A 228 6.75 -1.30 8.52
CA SER A 228 7.55 -1.73 9.67
C SER A 228 6.74 -1.76 10.97
N SER A 229 5.91 -0.74 11.20
CA SER A 229 5.02 -0.64 12.37
C SER A 229 3.93 -1.71 12.45
N GLY A 230 3.68 -2.43 11.37
CA GLY A 230 2.72 -3.54 11.35
C GLY A 230 3.36 -4.91 11.58
N THR A 231 4.69 -5.00 11.47
CA THR A 231 5.43 -6.25 11.60
C THR A 231 5.68 -6.55 13.09
N GLY A 232 5.43 -7.79 13.51
CA GLY A 232 5.65 -8.23 14.90
C GLY A 232 4.56 -7.81 15.89
N ARG A 233 3.49 -7.12 15.46
CA ARG A 233 2.41 -6.77 16.37
C ARG A 233 1.64 -7.98 16.82
N VAL A 234 1.17 -7.91 18.06
CA VAL A 234 0.43 -8.98 18.72
C VAL A 234 -1.06 -8.64 18.75
N ILE A 235 -1.91 -9.58 18.36
CA ILE A 235 -3.37 -9.46 18.39
C ILE A 235 -3.90 -10.52 19.37
N PRO A 236 -4.59 -10.12 20.44
CA PRO A 236 -5.21 -11.06 21.38
C PRO A 236 -6.28 -11.94 20.71
N ILE A 237 -6.38 -13.17 21.15
CA ILE A 237 -7.40 -14.13 20.73
C ILE A 237 -8.52 -14.15 21.80
N ASN A 238 -9.71 -13.67 21.42
CA ASN A 238 -10.91 -13.82 22.24
C ASN A 238 -11.52 -15.22 22.07
N ASP A 239 -12.58 -15.53 22.82
CA ASP A 239 -13.18 -16.87 22.83
C ASP A 239 -13.78 -17.27 21.48
N ASP A 240 -14.39 -16.33 20.75
CA ASP A 240 -14.93 -16.58 19.40
C ASP A 240 -13.82 -16.95 18.42
N LEU A 241 -12.72 -16.20 18.44
CA LEU A 241 -11.57 -16.46 17.58
C LEU A 241 -10.86 -17.77 17.98
N ALA A 242 -10.80 -18.08 19.27
CA ALA A 242 -10.25 -19.35 19.76
C ALA A 242 -11.05 -20.55 19.24
N SER A 243 -12.38 -20.49 19.35
CA SER A 243 -13.30 -21.52 18.86
C SER A 243 -13.20 -21.69 17.33
N LEU A 244 -13.12 -20.57 16.61
CA LEU A 244 -12.92 -20.55 15.14
C LEU A 244 -11.61 -21.23 14.74
N LEU A 245 -10.51 -20.90 15.42
CA LEU A 245 -9.19 -21.44 15.14
C LEU A 245 -9.08 -22.93 15.54
N ALA A 246 -9.73 -23.35 16.63
CA ALA A 246 -9.81 -24.76 17.02
C ALA A 246 -10.55 -25.59 15.95
N SER A 247 -11.69 -25.11 15.48
CA SER A 247 -12.44 -25.75 14.40
C SER A 247 -11.63 -25.83 13.11
N HIS A 248 -10.91 -24.76 12.79
CA HIS A 248 -10.03 -24.73 11.61
C HIS A 248 -8.86 -25.71 11.73
N ARG A 249 -8.28 -25.83 12.95
CA ARG A 249 -7.22 -26.80 13.21
C ARG A 249 -7.71 -28.23 13.04
N ALA A 250 -8.91 -28.56 13.54
CA ALA A 250 -9.51 -29.88 13.37
C ALA A 250 -9.66 -30.24 11.87
N TRP A 251 -10.19 -29.33 11.06
CA TRP A 251 -10.26 -29.49 9.61
C TRP A 251 -8.87 -29.64 8.97
N PHE A 252 -7.87 -28.86 9.42
CA PHE A 252 -6.52 -28.93 8.90
C PHE A 252 -5.89 -30.30 9.20
N VAL A 253 -6.06 -30.82 10.43
CA VAL A 253 -5.56 -32.12 10.87
C VAL A 253 -6.19 -33.26 10.04
N GLU A 254 -7.50 -33.18 9.81
CA GLU A 254 -8.19 -34.16 8.96
C GLU A 254 -7.64 -34.16 7.53
N ARG A 255 -7.25 -33.02 7.00
CA ARG A 255 -6.85 -32.86 5.60
C ARG A 255 -5.35 -33.11 5.36
N PHE A 256 -4.48 -32.70 6.28
CA PHE A 256 -3.01 -32.66 6.11
C PHE A 256 -2.23 -33.33 7.24
N GLY A 257 -2.89 -33.79 8.31
CA GLY A 257 -2.24 -34.22 9.55
C GLY A 257 -1.93 -33.05 10.49
N GLU A 258 -1.19 -33.35 11.57
CA GLU A 258 -0.83 -32.32 12.56
C GLU A 258 -0.03 -31.19 11.94
N PRO A 259 -0.46 -29.92 12.17
CA PRO A 259 0.15 -28.77 11.55
C PRO A 259 1.59 -28.56 12.03
N GLN A 260 2.52 -28.42 11.08
CA GLN A 260 3.88 -28.02 11.38
C GLN A 260 3.97 -26.50 11.50
N GLN A 261 4.94 -26.02 12.28
CA GLN A 261 5.09 -24.60 12.61
C GLN A 261 5.19 -23.68 11.38
N ASP A 262 5.86 -24.10 10.31
CA ASP A 262 6.08 -23.31 9.10
C ASP A 262 4.98 -23.47 8.05
N GLN A 263 4.02 -24.35 8.29
CA GLN A 263 2.87 -24.49 7.40
C GLN A 263 1.91 -23.32 7.51
N CYS A 264 1.23 -23.05 6.37
CA CYS A 264 0.31 -21.92 6.28
C CYS A 264 -0.99 -22.22 7.02
N LEU A 265 -1.50 -21.24 7.78
CA LEU A 265 -2.82 -21.33 8.39
C LEU A 265 -3.90 -21.49 7.31
N PHE A 266 -3.75 -20.80 6.20
CA PHE A 266 -4.64 -20.85 5.03
C PHE A 266 -3.92 -21.45 3.83
N PRO A 267 -3.95 -22.78 3.67
CA PRO A 267 -3.24 -23.50 2.63
C PRO A 267 -3.79 -23.22 1.23
N PHE A 268 -2.89 -23.30 0.24
CA PHE A 268 -3.20 -23.05 -1.17
C PHE A 268 -4.06 -24.16 -1.78
N GLY A 269 -5.02 -23.76 -2.62
CA GLY A 269 -5.88 -24.61 -3.44
C GLY A 269 -7.34 -24.19 -3.32
N SER A 270 -8.10 -24.36 -4.43
CA SER A 270 -9.52 -24.05 -4.48
C SER A 270 -10.20 -25.03 -5.44
N PRO A 271 -11.39 -25.54 -5.11
CA PRO A 271 -12.19 -25.31 -3.92
C PRO A 271 -11.64 -26.01 -2.67
N GLN A 272 -10.74 -26.98 -2.86
CA GLN A 272 -10.08 -27.71 -1.76
C GLN A 272 -8.57 -27.50 -1.77
N PRO A 273 -7.99 -27.10 -0.62
CA PRO A 273 -6.55 -26.94 -0.50
C PRO A 273 -5.77 -28.23 -0.75
N THR A 274 -4.62 -28.07 -1.45
CA THR A 274 -3.75 -29.15 -1.86
C THR A 274 -2.32 -29.04 -1.32
N SER A 275 -1.92 -27.83 -0.86
CA SER A 275 -0.56 -27.60 -0.39
C SER A 275 -0.56 -26.77 0.90
N PRO A 276 -0.18 -27.37 2.04
CA PRO A 276 -0.10 -26.67 3.32
C PRO A 276 1.10 -25.71 3.41
N ASP A 277 2.12 -25.88 2.58
CA ASP A 277 3.35 -25.09 2.62
C ASP A 277 3.24 -23.77 1.83
N ARG A 278 2.23 -23.66 0.97
CA ARG A 278 1.93 -22.47 0.18
C ARG A 278 0.68 -21.76 0.72
N PRO A 279 0.70 -20.44 0.93
CA PRO A 279 -0.49 -19.71 1.35
C PRO A 279 -1.45 -19.51 0.17
N VAL A 280 -2.75 -19.48 0.49
CA VAL A 280 -3.73 -18.87 -0.41
C VAL A 280 -3.42 -17.37 -0.49
N THR A 281 -3.43 -16.82 -1.70
CA THR A 281 -3.08 -15.39 -1.92
C THR A 281 -4.28 -14.50 -2.09
N ASP A 282 -5.43 -15.07 -2.46
CA ASP A 282 -6.67 -14.34 -2.71
C ASP A 282 -7.89 -15.17 -2.36
N ILE A 283 -8.89 -14.52 -1.76
CA ILE A 283 -10.20 -15.09 -1.43
C ILE A 283 -11.34 -14.27 -2.06
N SER A 284 -11.04 -13.41 -3.02
CA SER A 284 -12.03 -12.48 -3.61
C SER A 284 -13.23 -13.21 -4.20
N SER A 285 -13.04 -14.32 -4.91
CA SER A 285 -14.15 -15.10 -5.46
C SER A 285 -15.06 -15.66 -4.37
N GLY A 286 -14.48 -16.17 -3.26
CA GLY A 286 -15.25 -16.65 -2.12
C GLY A 286 -15.98 -15.51 -1.40
N TRP A 287 -15.31 -14.36 -1.27
CA TRP A 287 -15.91 -13.15 -0.72
C TRP A 287 -17.10 -12.64 -1.56
N ASP A 288 -16.97 -12.66 -2.89
CA ASP A 288 -18.04 -12.25 -3.79
C ASP A 288 -19.28 -13.15 -3.66
N LEU A 289 -19.09 -14.46 -3.48
CA LEU A 289 -20.18 -15.39 -3.21
C LEU A 289 -20.86 -15.09 -1.87
N VAL A 290 -20.07 -14.86 -0.80
CA VAL A 290 -20.61 -14.55 0.55
C VAL A 290 -21.44 -13.27 0.52
N ARG A 291 -20.90 -12.17 -0.01
CA ARG A 291 -21.62 -10.90 -0.02
C ARG A 291 -22.86 -10.92 -0.91
N ALA A 292 -22.83 -11.68 -2.02
CA ALA A 292 -23.99 -11.89 -2.88
C ALA A 292 -25.10 -12.66 -2.14
N ALA A 293 -24.75 -13.77 -1.46
CA ALA A 293 -25.68 -14.56 -0.69
C ALA A 293 -26.26 -13.79 0.52
N ALA A 294 -25.44 -12.96 1.16
CA ALA A 294 -25.86 -12.11 2.28
C ALA A 294 -26.66 -10.87 1.84
N GLY A 295 -26.67 -10.52 0.54
CA GLY A 295 -27.27 -9.28 0.04
C GLY A 295 -26.59 -8.02 0.60
N VAL A 296 -25.25 -8.07 0.79
CA VAL A 296 -24.48 -6.99 1.42
C VAL A 296 -23.47 -6.39 0.41
N SER A 297 -23.56 -5.09 0.17
CA SER A 297 -22.61 -4.38 -0.67
C SER A 297 -21.48 -3.79 0.19
N CYS A 298 -20.32 -4.47 0.21
CA CYS A 298 -19.14 -4.05 0.93
C CYS A 298 -17.88 -4.69 0.31
N ARG A 299 -16.72 -4.13 0.62
CA ARG A 299 -15.43 -4.68 0.21
C ARG A 299 -14.84 -5.55 1.31
N LEU A 300 -13.96 -6.48 0.98
CA LEU A 300 -13.26 -7.28 1.99
C LEU A 300 -12.48 -6.38 2.99
N HIS A 301 -11.96 -5.24 2.54
CA HIS A 301 -11.27 -4.28 3.40
C HIS A 301 -12.20 -3.55 4.39
N ASP A 302 -13.51 -3.53 4.12
CA ASP A 302 -14.50 -2.90 5.00
C ASP A 302 -14.69 -3.70 6.31
N LEU A 303 -14.31 -4.99 6.34
CA LEU A 303 -14.23 -5.78 7.58
C LEU A 303 -13.24 -5.15 8.55
N ARG A 304 -12.09 -4.71 8.07
CA ARG A 304 -11.10 -4.00 8.87
C ARG A 304 -11.59 -2.62 9.31
N HIS A 305 -12.31 -1.91 8.44
CA HIS A 305 -12.97 -0.65 8.83
C HIS A 305 -13.98 -0.89 9.95
N THR A 306 -14.77 -1.95 9.86
CA THR A 306 -15.74 -2.36 10.89
C THR A 306 -15.06 -2.63 12.22
N PHE A 307 -14.00 -3.43 12.23
CA PHE A 307 -13.23 -3.70 13.45
C PHE A 307 -12.72 -2.41 14.11
N CYS A 308 -12.15 -1.49 13.31
CA CYS A 308 -11.69 -0.19 13.79
C CYS A 308 -12.84 0.66 14.37
N THR A 309 -14.01 0.68 13.72
CA THR A 309 -15.21 1.37 14.19
C THR A 309 -15.66 0.81 15.52
N ARG A 310 -15.73 -0.52 15.65
CA ARG A 310 -16.14 -1.20 16.91
C ARG A 310 -15.20 -0.87 18.08
N LEU A 311 -13.88 -0.85 17.83
CA LEU A 311 -12.94 -0.43 18.86
C LEU A 311 -13.16 1.03 19.29
N ALA A 312 -13.45 1.92 18.33
CA ALA A 312 -13.73 3.32 18.63
C ALA A 312 -15.06 3.50 19.40
N GLU A 313 -16.11 2.78 19.02
CA GLU A 313 -17.42 2.72 19.71
C GLU A 313 -17.28 2.18 21.13
N ALA A 314 -16.40 1.20 21.34
CA ALA A 314 -16.07 0.67 22.67
C ALA A 314 -15.15 1.58 23.50
N GLY A 315 -14.83 2.80 23.03
CA GLY A 315 -14.01 3.76 23.76
C GLY A 315 -12.52 3.41 23.86
N VAL A 316 -12.04 2.44 23.04
CA VAL A 316 -10.64 2.01 23.10
C VAL A 316 -9.68 3.17 22.78
N PRO A 317 -8.62 3.40 23.59
CA PRO A 317 -7.65 4.45 23.36
C PRO A 317 -6.96 4.34 22.00
N GLU A 318 -6.60 5.49 21.40
CA GLU A 318 -5.96 5.54 20.09
C GLU A 318 -4.64 4.77 20.02
N SER A 319 -3.85 4.82 21.10
CA SER A 319 -2.60 4.06 21.20
C SER A 319 -2.83 2.55 21.10
N THR A 320 -3.85 2.03 21.78
CA THR A 320 -4.25 0.62 21.71
C THR A 320 -4.78 0.26 20.33
N MET A 321 -5.61 1.12 19.73
CA MET A 321 -6.07 0.90 18.35
C MET A 321 -4.90 0.85 17.36
N LEU A 322 -3.93 1.75 17.49
CA LEU A 322 -2.72 1.75 16.67
C LEU A 322 -1.87 0.48 16.90
N ALA A 323 -1.74 0.02 18.13
CA ALA A 323 -1.02 -1.21 18.45
C ALA A 323 -1.67 -2.44 17.79
N LEU A 324 -2.99 -2.56 17.84
CA LEU A 324 -3.74 -3.67 17.22
C LEU A 324 -3.75 -3.58 15.69
N MET A 325 -4.01 -2.39 15.14
CA MET A 325 -4.17 -2.18 13.71
C MET A 325 -2.84 -2.04 12.97
N GLY A 326 -1.75 -1.71 13.66
CA GLY A 326 -0.51 -1.27 13.03
C GLY A 326 -0.68 0.12 12.42
N HIS A 327 -0.23 0.32 11.18
CA HIS A 327 -0.34 1.63 10.55
C HIS A 327 -1.82 2.02 10.29
N MET A 328 -2.25 3.12 10.89
CA MET A 328 -3.47 3.85 10.57
C MET A 328 -3.10 5.26 10.10
N SER A 329 -3.68 5.71 8.99
CA SER A 329 -3.46 7.09 8.55
C SER A 329 -4.25 8.06 9.44
N ARG A 330 -3.73 9.29 9.57
CA ARG A 330 -4.42 10.36 10.30
C ARG A 330 -5.87 10.56 9.78
N ALA A 331 -6.07 10.49 8.49
CA ALA A 331 -7.38 10.57 7.86
C ALA A 331 -8.31 9.41 8.26
N MET A 332 -7.79 8.22 8.57
CA MET A 332 -8.60 7.15 9.14
C MET A 332 -9.00 7.46 10.58
N LEU A 333 -8.09 7.96 11.41
CA LEU A 333 -8.38 8.36 12.79
C LEU A 333 -9.39 9.49 12.85
N GLU A 334 -9.29 10.48 11.98
CA GLU A 334 -10.22 11.61 11.88
C GLU A 334 -11.65 11.17 11.58
N ARG A 335 -11.85 10.11 10.79
CA ARG A 335 -13.20 9.55 10.52
C ARG A 335 -13.91 9.03 11.77
N TYR A 336 -13.16 8.61 12.76
CA TYR A 336 -13.71 8.13 14.03
C TYR A 336 -13.70 9.20 15.11
N SER A 337 -13.30 10.43 14.79
CA SER A 337 -13.19 11.52 15.76
C SER A 337 -14.53 11.94 16.36
N HIS A 338 -15.61 11.89 15.57
CA HIS A 338 -16.96 12.20 16.04
C HIS A 338 -17.51 11.14 17.01
N ILE A 339 -17.22 9.86 16.81
CA ILE A 339 -17.56 8.77 17.76
C ILE A 339 -16.83 9.01 19.07
N ARG A 340 -15.53 9.41 18.99
CA ARG A 340 -14.72 9.74 20.16
C ARG A 340 -15.13 11.04 20.84
N MET A 341 -15.83 11.94 20.17
CA MET A 341 -16.35 13.15 20.83
C MET A 341 -17.40 12.82 21.90
N ALA A 342 -18.18 11.79 21.73
CA ALA A 342 -19.06 11.30 22.79
C ALA A 342 -18.26 10.81 24.00
N ALA A 343 -17.27 9.95 23.79
CA ALA A 343 -16.37 9.47 24.84
C ALA A 343 -15.57 10.60 25.51
N LYS A 344 -15.13 11.61 24.74
CA LYS A 344 -14.45 12.79 25.29
C LYS A 344 -15.38 13.62 26.18
N ARG A 345 -16.64 13.80 25.77
CA ARG A 345 -17.64 14.50 26.59
C ARG A 345 -17.91 13.77 27.90
N GLU A 346 -18.01 12.46 27.83
CA GLU A 346 -18.21 11.60 29.03
C GLU A 346 -17.00 11.67 29.96
N ALA A 347 -15.78 11.59 29.41
CA ALA A 347 -14.54 11.74 30.18
C ALA A 347 -14.42 13.11 30.83
N VAL A 348 -14.80 14.19 30.15
CA VAL A 348 -14.81 15.54 30.73
C VAL A 348 -15.91 15.71 31.76
N ALA A 349 -17.10 15.09 31.55
CA ALA A 349 -18.20 15.10 32.49
C ALA A 349 -17.86 14.38 33.81
N ALA A 350 -16.94 13.41 33.76
CA ALA A 350 -16.44 12.73 34.95
C ALA A 350 -15.53 13.61 35.83
N ILE A 351 -15.00 14.74 35.29
CA ILE A 351 -14.19 15.70 36.02
C ILE A 351 -15.16 16.69 36.69
N THR A 352 -15.42 16.52 37.99
CA THR A 352 -16.25 17.42 38.78
C THR A 352 -15.36 18.29 39.68
N LEU A 353 -15.71 19.58 39.81
CA LEU A 353 -15.03 20.49 40.71
C LEU A 353 -15.29 20.17 42.21
N ARG A 354 -16.33 19.43 42.48
CA ARG A 354 -16.62 18.88 43.79
C ARG A 354 -16.88 17.38 43.65
N PRO A 355 -16.04 16.51 44.24
CA PRO A 355 -16.35 15.07 44.25
C PRO A 355 -17.70 14.91 44.97
N SER A 356 -18.67 14.32 44.30
CA SER A 356 -19.91 13.86 44.93
C SER A 356 -19.49 12.89 46.01
N ILE A 357 -19.74 13.23 47.28
CA ILE A 357 -19.70 12.30 48.37
C ILE A 357 -20.95 11.39 48.15
N ALA A 358 -20.84 10.47 47.20
CA ALA A 358 -21.78 9.38 47.12
C ALA A 358 -21.65 8.60 48.41
N ASN A 359 -22.74 8.53 49.16
CA ASN A 359 -22.89 7.81 50.39
C ASN A 359 -22.03 6.53 50.38
N SER A 360 -20.84 6.61 50.97
CA SER A 360 -20.26 5.40 51.53
C SER A 360 -21.11 5.07 52.71
N GLU A 361 -21.98 4.10 52.62
CA GLU A 361 -22.53 3.36 53.77
C GLU A 361 -21.30 2.96 54.58
N VAL A 362 -21.10 3.70 55.67
CA VAL A 362 -20.14 3.34 56.71
C VAL A 362 -20.64 2.04 57.28
N VAL A 363 -20.15 0.90 56.79
CA VAL A 363 -20.30 -0.37 57.46
C VAL A 363 -19.60 -0.22 58.81
N PRO A 364 -20.34 -0.25 59.94
CA PRO A 364 -19.70 -0.09 61.23
C PRO A 364 -18.81 -1.31 61.48
N VAL A 365 -17.51 -1.09 61.49
CA VAL A 365 -16.55 -2.11 61.91
C VAL A 365 -16.79 -2.34 63.40
N LYS A 366 -17.41 -3.47 63.76
CA LYS A 366 -17.47 -3.92 65.16
C LYS A 366 -16.04 -4.22 65.62
N VAL A 367 -15.49 -3.28 66.37
CA VAL A 367 -14.24 -3.54 67.08
C VAL A 367 -14.56 -4.50 68.22
N PRO A 368 -13.91 -5.69 68.32
CA PRO A 368 -14.12 -6.57 69.46
C PRO A 368 -13.60 -5.87 70.71
N VAL A 369 -14.49 -5.68 71.70
CA VAL A 369 -14.14 -5.22 73.04
C VAL A 369 -13.34 -6.34 73.71
N VAL A 370 -12.05 -6.12 73.86
CA VAL A 370 -11.18 -6.98 74.70
C VAL A 370 -11.49 -6.62 76.17
N ALA A 371 -12.03 -7.57 76.93
CA ALA A 371 -12.19 -7.44 78.34
C ALA A 371 -10.83 -7.35 79.06
N PRO A 372 -10.73 -6.49 80.11
CA PRO A 372 -9.49 -6.38 80.86
C PRO A 372 -9.20 -7.68 81.64
N PRO A 373 -7.92 -8.04 81.81
CA PRO A 373 -7.55 -9.24 82.58
C PRO A 373 -7.84 -9.02 84.10
N ASP A 374 -8.55 -9.99 84.68
CA ASP A 374 -8.79 -10.04 86.11
C ASP A 374 -7.46 -10.04 86.89
N LEU A 375 -7.33 -9.09 87.79
CA LEU A 375 -6.27 -9.05 88.79
C LEU A 375 -6.63 -10.13 89.87
N ILE A 376 -5.83 -11.17 89.87
CA ILE A 376 -5.88 -12.18 91.02
C ILE A 376 -4.95 -11.64 92.04
N GLN A 377 -5.53 -11.57 93.28
CA GLN A 377 -4.78 -11.37 94.52
C GLN A 377 -3.83 -12.53 94.82
#